data_dcfd63584d3fd2b1b18a47e985bb0012
#
_entry.id   dcfd63584d3fd2b1b18a47e985bb0012
#
_cell.length_a   1.000
_cell.length_b   1.000
_cell.length_c   1.000
_cell.angle_alpha   90.00
_cell.angle_beta   90.00
_cell.angle_gamma   90.00
#
_symmetry.space_group_name_H-M   'P 1'
#
loop_
_entity.id
_entity.type
_entity.pdbx_description
1 polymer ?
#
loop_
_entity_poly.entity_id
_entity_poly.type
_entity_poly.pdbx_seq_one_letter_code
_entity_poly.pdbx_strand_id
1 'polypeptide(L)'
;MSEMQKISIRFFDDREVRAVWDEAGAKWWFSVLDIVGVLNAQDDYAKNRNYWKYLKTKLRNEGNEVVSGTNQLKLLAPDGKRRLTDVLDNAGVIALAKSFPNNKASRFVEWFTNSDESIDGKSRSKAYALFESSLIDSIEIGTVKGLQQIHAYLFGGLYDFAGQIRTVNIAKAGFQFAMAQYLEQTLTNVERMPEDSFENIIDKYVEMNVAHPFREGNGRATRIWLDLILKKNLQRCIDWSHVDKRKYLEAMTRSVADPTSIKDLLRTALTDKINDRDTFMKGIDYSYYYEQEE
;
A
#
# COMPACT_ATOMS: atom_id res chain seq x y z
N MET A 1 -22.43 5.93 17.13
CA MET A 1 -21.73 5.89 15.83
C MET A 1 -20.45 5.13 16.06
N SER A 2 -20.20 4.02 15.37
CA SER A 2 -18.94 3.27 15.48
C SER A 2 -17.84 4.20 14.93
N GLU A 3 -16.90 4.60 15.79
CA GLU A 3 -15.69 5.28 15.32
C GLU A 3 -15.03 4.41 14.26
N MET A 4 -14.87 4.95 13.06
CA MET A 4 -14.21 4.25 11.97
C MET A 4 -12.72 4.13 12.31
N GLN A 5 -12.31 2.96 12.74
CA GLN A 5 -10.92 2.67 13.06
C GLN A 5 -10.05 2.79 11.80
N LYS A 6 -8.91 3.50 11.89
CA LYS A 6 -7.88 3.44 10.83
C LYS A 6 -7.26 2.03 10.84
N ILE A 7 -7.15 1.44 9.67
CA ILE A 7 -6.48 0.15 9.49
C ILE A 7 -5.22 0.34 8.65
N SER A 8 -4.26 -0.56 8.79
CA SER A 8 -3.07 -0.65 7.95
C SER A 8 -2.72 -2.12 7.74
N ILE A 9 -2.24 -2.45 6.55
CA ILE A 9 -1.66 -3.74 6.22
C ILE A 9 -0.22 -3.48 5.81
N ARG A 10 0.72 -4.06 6.57
CA ARG A 10 2.16 -3.95 6.27
C ARG A 10 2.65 -5.28 5.76
N PHE A 11 3.64 -5.25 4.88
CA PHE A 11 4.17 -6.45 4.26
C PHE A 11 5.62 -6.67 4.65
N PHE A 12 5.91 -7.87 5.12
CA PHE A 12 7.27 -8.35 5.35
C PHE A 12 7.44 -9.74 4.71
N ASP A 13 8.42 -9.90 3.83
CA ASP A 13 8.62 -11.12 3.03
C ASP A 13 7.28 -11.59 2.39
N ASP A 14 6.57 -10.67 1.71
CA ASP A 14 5.26 -10.87 1.05
C ASP A 14 4.11 -11.34 1.95
N ARG A 15 4.26 -11.23 3.29
CA ARG A 15 3.23 -11.61 4.27
C ARG A 15 2.63 -10.39 4.94
N GLU A 16 1.31 -10.41 5.05
CA GLU A 16 0.54 -9.32 5.66
C GLU A 16 0.71 -9.28 7.18
N VAL A 17 0.89 -8.08 7.71
CA VAL A 17 0.79 -7.75 9.14
C VAL A 17 -0.29 -6.69 9.31
N ARG A 18 -1.47 -7.10 9.74
CA ARG A 18 -2.61 -6.18 9.96
C ARG A 18 -2.39 -5.33 11.19
N ALA A 19 -2.76 -4.06 11.08
CA ALA A 19 -2.71 -3.11 12.18
C ALA A 19 -3.98 -2.27 12.27
N VAL A 20 -4.27 -1.75 13.46
CA VAL A 20 -5.38 -0.85 13.76
C VAL A 20 -4.85 0.32 14.55
N TRP A 21 -5.23 1.54 14.16
CA TRP A 21 -4.90 2.75 14.89
C TRP A 21 -5.84 2.97 16.07
N ASP A 22 -5.26 3.26 17.22
CA ASP A 22 -5.96 3.68 18.43
C ASP A 22 -5.85 5.21 18.55
N GLU A 23 -6.95 5.92 18.29
CA GLU A 23 -6.99 7.38 18.38
C GLU A 23 -6.74 7.87 19.82
N ALA A 24 -7.27 7.16 20.81
CA ALA A 24 -7.15 7.57 22.21
C ALA A 24 -5.72 7.40 22.74
N GLY A 25 -5.06 6.30 22.34
CA GLY A 25 -3.67 6.00 22.71
C GLY A 25 -2.63 6.58 21.75
N ALA A 26 -3.05 7.17 20.62
CA ALA A 26 -2.19 7.68 19.53
C ALA A 26 -1.13 6.66 19.10
N LYS A 27 -1.52 5.39 18.91
CA LYS A 27 -0.61 4.31 18.56
C LYS A 27 -1.26 3.23 17.69
N TRP A 28 -0.40 2.49 16.98
CA TRP A 28 -0.79 1.31 16.22
C TRP A 28 -0.81 0.06 17.12
N TRP A 29 -1.81 -0.80 16.87
CA TRP A 29 -1.90 -2.14 17.42
C TRP A 29 -1.81 -3.17 16.29
N PHE A 30 -0.87 -4.10 16.38
CA PHE A 30 -0.53 -5.09 15.35
C PHE A 30 -1.03 -6.48 15.73
N SER A 31 -1.54 -7.23 14.73
CA SER A 31 -2.00 -8.60 14.91
C SER A 31 -0.86 -9.54 15.30
N VAL A 32 -0.95 -10.13 16.47
CA VAL A 32 0.03 -11.11 16.95
C VAL A 32 0.08 -12.34 16.05
N LEU A 33 -1.07 -12.81 15.55
CA LEU A 33 -1.11 -14.01 14.71
C LEU A 33 -0.43 -13.79 13.36
N ASP A 34 -0.51 -12.58 12.81
CA ASP A 34 0.16 -12.25 11.56
C ASP A 34 1.68 -12.20 11.78
N ILE A 35 2.14 -11.56 12.86
CA ILE A 35 3.56 -11.53 13.24
C ILE A 35 4.11 -12.94 13.45
N VAL A 36 3.37 -13.80 14.16
CA VAL A 36 3.75 -15.21 14.35
C VAL A 36 3.84 -15.94 13.01
N GLY A 37 2.89 -15.71 12.09
CA GLY A 37 2.89 -16.28 10.75
C GLY A 37 4.12 -15.85 9.94
N VAL A 38 4.42 -14.56 9.98
CA VAL A 38 5.61 -13.97 9.33
C VAL A 38 6.89 -14.60 9.87
N LEU A 39 7.07 -14.62 11.19
CA LEU A 39 8.30 -15.09 11.84
C LEU A 39 8.54 -16.60 11.66
N ASN A 40 7.46 -17.40 11.58
CA ASN A 40 7.51 -18.84 11.33
C ASN A 40 7.46 -19.21 9.83
N ALA A 41 7.32 -18.24 8.93
CA ALA A 41 7.06 -18.47 7.51
C ALA A 41 5.87 -19.43 7.28
N GLN A 42 4.78 -19.24 8.05
CA GLN A 42 3.61 -20.11 8.07
C GLN A 42 2.34 -19.36 7.69
N ASP A 43 1.63 -19.84 6.65
CA ASP A 43 0.39 -19.21 6.14
C ASP A 43 -0.89 -19.82 6.77
N ASP A 44 -0.79 -20.99 7.38
CA ASP A 44 -1.92 -21.63 8.04
C ASP A 44 -2.29 -20.93 9.34
N TYR A 45 -3.42 -20.24 9.31
CA TYR A 45 -3.93 -19.49 10.46
C TYR A 45 -4.15 -20.36 11.71
N ALA A 46 -4.60 -21.61 11.54
CA ALA A 46 -4.83 -22.52 12.67
C ALA A 46 -3.51 -22.92 13.34
N LYS A 47 -2.47 -23.17 12.55
CA LYS A 47 -1.12 -23.46 13.05
C LYS A 47 -0.54 -22.26 13.78
N ASN A 48 -0.67 -21.05 13.23
CA ASN A 48 -0.22 -19.81 13.87
C ASN A 48 -0.94 -19.58 15.21
N ARG A 49 -2.24 -19.81 15.26
CA ARG A 49 -3.05 -19.72 16.48
C ARG A 49 -2.59 -20.71 17.55
N ASN A 50 -2.34 -21.96 17.17
CA ASN A 50 -1.86 -22.98 18.10
C ASN A 50 -0.45 -22.67 18.61
N TYR A 51 0.44 -22.22 17.74
CA TYR A 51 1.78 -21.80 18.11
C TYR A 51 1.73 -20.61 19.08
N TRP A 52 0.92 -19.59 18.80
CA TRP A 52 0.75 -18.44 19.68
C TRP A 52 0.23 -18.85 21.06
N LYS A 53 -0.75 -19.74 21.12
CA LYS A 53 -1.28 -20.25 22.39
C LYS A 53 -0.18 -20.91 23.24
N TYR A 54 0.66 -21.73 22.61
CA TYR A 54 1.82 -22.35 23.27
C TYR A 54 2.83 -21.29 23.72
N LEU A 55 3.25 -20.41 22.82
CA LEU A 55 4.24 -19.38 23.09
C LEU A 55 3.76 -18.42 24.19
N LYS A 56 2.50 -17.99 24.15
CA LYS A 56 1.89 -17.11 25.18
C LYS A 56 1.95 -17.76 26.57
N THR A 57 1.72 -19.06 26.66
CA THR A 57 1.81 -19.80 27.93
C THR A 57 3.26 -19.86 28.42
N LYS A 58 4.21 -20.15 27.54
CA LYS A 58 5.65 -20.16 27.86
C LYS A 58 6.11 -18.79 28.36
N LEU A 59 5.84 -17.73 27.60
CA LEU A 59 6.22 -16.36 27.96
C LEU A 59 5.58 -15.90 29.30
N ARG A 60 4.34 -16.34 29.57
CA ARG A 60 3.68 -16.06 30.87
C ARG A 60 4.43 -16.69 32.02
N ASN A 61 4.83 -17.95 31.89
CA ASN A 61 5.59 -18.68 32.92
C ASN A 61 6.97 -18.07 33.16
N GLU A 62 7.54 -17.42 32.16
CA GLU A 62 8.82 -16.70 32.20
C GLU A 62 8.67 -15.25 32.73
N GLY A 63 7.45 -14.80 33.03
CA GLY A 63 7.18 -13.42 33.47
C GLY A 63 7.45 -12.37 32.38
N ASN A 64 7.37 -12.76 31.10
CA ASN A 64 7.72 -11.90 29.97
C ASN A 64 6.66 -10.81 29.75
N GLU A 65 7.12 -9.57 29.57
CA GLU A 65 6.28 -8.36 29.38
C GLU A 65 5.38 -8.41 28.15
N VAL A 66 5.70 -9.20 27.13
CA VAL A 66 4.86 -9.38 25.93
C VAL A 66 3.44 -9.80 26.32
N VAL A 67 3.31 -10.67 27.33
CA VAL A 67 1.98 -11.18 27.74
C VAL A 67 1.15 -10.10 28.43
N SER A 68 1.74 -9.29 29.30
CA SER A 68 1.06 -8.18 29.97
C SER A 68 0.72 -7.03 29.02
N GLY A 69 1.53 -6.83 27.97
CA GLY A 69 1.30 -5.84 26.90
C GLY A 69 0.29 -6.27 25.84
N THR A 70 -0.17 -7.54 25.86
CA THR A 70 -1.15 -8.05 24.88
C THR A 70 -2.54 -7.48 25.17
N ASN A 71 -3.13 -6.81 24.18
CA ASN A 71 -4.52 -6.35 24.18
C ASN A 71 -5.36 -7.17 23.19
N GLN A 72 -6.68 -6.97 23.18
CA GLN A 72 -7.60 -7.63 22.26
C GLN A 72 -8.44 -6.61 21.50
N LEU A 73 -8.35 -6.62 20.18
CA LEU A 73 -9.12 -5.76 19.29
C LEU A 73 -9.82 -6.58 18.19
N LYS A 74 -10.91 -6.03 17.65
CA LYS A 74 -11.61 -6.62 16.51
C LYS A 74 -10.89 -6.24 15.20
N LEU A 75 -10.18 -7.17 14.59
CA LEU A 75 -9.59 -7.01 13.27
C LEU A 75 -10.42 -7.71 12.19
N LEU A 76 -10.34 -7.17 10.98
CA LEU A 76 -10.94 -7.78 9.80
C LEU A 76 -10.19 -9.08 9.47
N ALA A 77 -10.89 -10.21 9.43
CA ALA A 77 -10.34 -11.49 9.02
C ALA A 77 -10.43 -11.66 7.49
N PRO A 78 -9.67 -12.60 6.88
CA PRO A 78 -9.71 -12.83 5.44
C PRO A 78 -11.10 -13.18 4.88
N ASP A 79 -12.00 -13.72 5.72
CA ASP A 79 -13.39 -14.02 5.37
C ASP A 79 -14.34 -12.79 5.47
N GLY A 80 -13.80 -11.58 5.63
CA GLY A 80 -14.54 -10.33 5.74
C GLY A 80 -15.23 -10.10 7.10
N LYS A 81 -15.07 -11.00 8.07
CA LYS A 81 -15.68 -10.86 9.40
C LYS A 81 -14.70 -10.21 10.38
N ARG A 82 -15.19 -9.33 11.25
CA ARG A 82 -14.39 -8.77 12.34
C ARG A 82 -14.32 -9.78 13.49
N ARG A 83 -13.09 -10.19 13.84
CA ARG A 83 -12.81 -11.17 14.92
C ARG A 83 -11.92 -10.58 15.99
N LEU A 84 -12.22 -10.91 17.25
CA LEU A 84 -11.37 -10.54 18.39
C LEU A 84 -10.01 -11.22 18.23
N THR A 85 -8.96 -10.43 18.22
CA THR A 85 -7.59 -10.85 17.91
C THR A 85 -6.63 -10.26 18.94
N ASP A 86 -5.68 -11.04 19.41
CA ASP A 86 -4.59 -10.54 20.26
C ASP A 86 -3.71 -9.59 19.44
N VAL A 87 -3.42 -8.43 20.04
CA VAL A 87 -2.63 -7.36 19.41
C VAL A 87 -1.55 -6.84 20.35
N LEU A 88 -0.49 -6.30 19.77
CA LEU A 88 0.63 -5.68 20.48
C LEU A 88 0.90 -4.30 19.86
N ASP A 89 1.35 -3.36 20.68
CA ASP A 89 1.91 -2.09 20.18
C ASP A 89 3.36 -2.28 19.68
N ASN A 90 3.98 -1.20 19.20
CA ASN A 90 5.32 -1.28 18.61
C ASN A 90 6.35 -1.93 19.55
N ALA A 91 6.35 -1.58 20.83
CA ALA A 91 7.29 -2.15 21.80
C ALA A 91 7.04 -3.65 22.01
N GLY A 92 5.78 -4.04 22.13
CA GLY A 92 5.37 -5.44 22.29
C GLY A 92 5.69 -6.29 21.06
N VAL A 93 5.55 -5.73 19.83
CA VAL A 93 5.95 -6.40 18.58
C VAL A 93 7.44 -6.71 18.55
N ILE A 94 8.27 -5.72 18.90
CA ILE A 94 9.73 -5.89 18.94
C ILE A 94 10.12 -6.92 20.01
N ALA A 95 9.51 -6.86 21.20
CA ALA A 95 9.76 -7.81 22.28
C ALA A 95 9.34 -9.24 21.89
N LEU A 96 8.17 -9.39 21.24
CA LEU A 96 7.72 -10.68 20.72
C LEU A 96 8.70 -11.23 19.67
N ALA A 97 9.11 -10.43 18.69
CA ALA A 97 10.03 -10.86 17.64
C ALA A 97 11.37 -11.33 18.21
N LYS A 98 11.91 -10.65 19.21
CA LYS A 98 13.13 -11.04 19.91
C LYS A 98 13.04 -12.37 20.64
N SER A 99 11.85 -12.88 20.93
CA SER A 99 11.64 -14.20 21.54
C SER A 99 11.77 -15.36 20.53
N PHE A 100 11.89 -15.07 19.23
CA PHE A 100 12.07 -16.08 18.18
C PHE A 100 13.56 -16.33 17.92
N PRO A 101 14.01 -17.59 17.97
CA PRO A 101 15.43 -17.93 17.85
C PRO A 101 15.89 -18.08 16.39
N ASN A 102 15.52 -17.15 15.49
CA ASN A 102 15.90 -17.25 14.08
C ASN A 102 16.36 -15.91 13.50
N ASN A 103 17.18 -15.97 12.44
CA ASN A 103 17.70 -14.77 11.76
C ASN A 103 16.60 -13.91 11.14
N LYS A 104 15.44 -14.48 10.85
CA LYS A 104 14.29 -13.75 10.32
C LYS A 104 13.75 -12.75 11.34
N ALA A 105 13.82 -13.07 12.63
CA ALA A 105 13.40 -12.17 13.70
C ALA A 105 14.20 -10.86 13.73
N SER A 106 15.51 -10.93 13.53
CA SER A 106 16.38 -9.73 13.49
C SER A 106 16.05 -8.85 12.29
N ARG A 107 15.88 -9.43 11.09
CA ARG A 107 15.46 -8.72 9.88
C ARG A 107 14.08 -8.09 10.06
N PHE A 108 13.15 -8.83 10.68
CA PHE A 108 11.82 -8.33 10.97
C PHE A 108 11.86 -7.13 11.92
N VAL A 109 12.64 -7.19 13.01
CA VAL A 109 12.78 -6.07 13.95
C VAL A 109 13.37 -4.84 13.26
N GLU A 110 14.41 -4.99 12.46
CA GLU A 110 15.01 -3.90 11.70
C GLU A 110 14.01 -3.26 10.73
N TRP A 111 13.32 -4.07 9.93
CA TRP A 111 12.26 -3.61 9.03
C TRP A 111 11.15 -2.89 9.80
N PHE A 112 10.66 -3.49 10.89
CA PHE A 112 9.54 -2.96 11.66
C PHE A 112 9.89 -1.62 12.32
N THR A 113 11.08 -1.49 12.87
CA THR A 113 11.56 -0.26 13.53
C THR A 113 11.71 0.88 12.52
N ASN A 114 12.18 0.59 11.31
CA ASN A 114 12.48 1.61 10.30
C ASN A 114 11.29 1.90 9.37
N SER A 115 10.26 1.08 9.35
CA SER A 115 9.18 1.17 8.36
C SER A 115 8.42 2.49 8.35
N ASP A 116 8.15 3.10 9.51
CA ASP A 116 7.39 4.34 9.61
C ASP A 116 8.26 5.59 9.41
N GLU A 117 9.55 5.50 9.72
CA GLU A 117 10.51 6.61 9.56
C GLU A 117 11.06 6.71 8.14
N SER A 118 10.92 5.66 7.34
CA SER A 118 11.31 5.64 5.93
C SER A 118 10.52 6.66 5.10
N ILE A 119 11.04 7.03 3.93
CA ILE A 119 10.30 7.86 2.97
C ILE A 119 8.96 7.21 2.61
N ASP A 120 8.94 5.89 2.44
CA ASP A 120 7.72 5.13 2.15
C ASP A 120 6.72 5.18 3.31
N GLY A 121 7.16 5.03 4.54
CA GLY A 121 6.29 5.14 5.71
C GLY A 121 5.68 6.53 5.85
N LYS A 122 6.50 7.57 5.72
CA LYS A 122 6.06 8.97 5.79
C LYS A 122 5.11 9.33 4.65
N SER A 123 5.43 8.97 3.41
CA SER A 123 4.56 9.23 2.26
C SER A 123 3.27 8.42 2.31
N ARG A 124 3.29 7.18 2.82
CA ARG A 124 2.08 6.37 3.07
C ARG A 124 1.15 7.04 4.07
N SER A 125 1.67 7.57 5.17
CA SER A 125 0.88 8.33 6.14
C SER A 125 0.22 9.56 5.52
N LYS A 126 0.92 10.24 4.61
CA LYS A 126 0.36 11.34 3.81
C LYS A 126 -0.73 10.84 2.85
N ALA A 127 -0.55 9.68 2.22
CA ALA A 127 -1.57 9.10 1.35
C ALA A 127 -2.88 8.83 2.11
N TYR A 128 -2.82 8.31 3.34
CA TYR A 128 -4.00 8.18 4.18
C TYR A 128 -4.64 9.55 4.46
N ALA A 129 -3.84 10.53 4.87
CA ALA A 129 -4.33 11.87 5.17
C ALA A 129 -4.93 12.58 3.94
N LEU A 130 -4.44 12.29 2.73
CA LEU A 130 -5.01 12.83 1.50
C LEU A 130 -6.49 12.42 1.32
N PHE A 131 -6.80 11.14 1.57
CA PHE A 131 -8.18 10.63 1.47
C PHE A 131 -9.08 11.04 2.66
N GLU A 132 -8.50 11.31 3.82
CA GLU A 132 -9.22 11.76 5.01
C GLU A 132 -9.50 13.27 5.02
N SER A 133 -8.85 14.01 4.14
CA SER A 133 -8.97 15.47 4.03
C SER A 133 -9.72 15.89 2.76
N SER A 134 -10.30 17.09 2.78
CA SER A 134 -10.89 17.70 1.58
C SER A 134 -9.89 18.08 0.50
N LEU A 135 -8.59 17.88 0.73
CA LEU A 135 -7.55 18.18 -0.26
C LEU A 135 -7.68 17.33 -1.52
N ILE A 136 -8.16 16.09 -1.39
CA ILE A 136 -8.40 15.21 -2.54
C ILE A 136 -9.40 15.81 -3.52
N ASP A 137 -10.38 16.59 -3.03
CA ASP A 137 -11.41 17.23 -3.85
C ASP A 137 -10.86 18.42 -4.67
N SER A 138 -9.67 18.92 -4.32
CA SER A 138 -8.98 20.00 -5.04
C SER A 138 -8.06 19.53 -6.17
N ILE A 139 -7.89 18.22 -6.33
CA ILE A 139 -7.01 17.63 -7.35
C ILE A 139 -7.68 17.74 -8.72
N GLU A 140 -6.93 18.22 -9.72
CA GLU A 140 -7.37 18.29 -11.11
C GLU A 140 -7.36 16.90 -11.76
N ILE A 141 -8.49 16.18 -11.62
CA ILE A 141 -8.60 14.77 -12.01
C ILE A 141 -8.40 14.59 -13.52
N GLY A 142 -7.56 13.62 -13.90
CA GLY A 142 -7.27 13.24 -15.28
C GLY A 142 -6.20 14.08 -15.96
N THR A 143 -5.68 15.12 -15.29
CA THR A 143 -4.66 16.01 -15.84
C THR A 143 -3.25 15.67 -15.32
N VAL A 144 -2.23 16.11 -16.06
CA VAL A 144 -0.82 16.06 -15.63
C VAL A 144 -0.63 16.88 -14.35
N LYS A 145 -1.28 18.04 -14.28
CA LYS A 145 -1.24 18.90 -13.10
C LYS A 145 -1.83 18.19 -11.86
N GLY A 146 -2.93 17.45 -12.00
CA GLY A 146 -3.49 16.66 -10.91
C GLY A 146 -2.53 15.56 -10.44
N LEU A 147 -1.82 14.90 -11.34
CA LEU A 147 -0.79 13.95 -10.98
C LEU A 147 0.39 14.61 -10.22
N GLN A 148 0.81 15.82 -10.66
CA GLN A 148 1.81 16.62 -9.95
C GLN A 148 1.34 17.03 -8.54
N GLN A 149 0.05 17.40 -8.37
CA GLN A 149 -0.55 17.72 -7.07
C GLN A 149 -0.49 16.51 -6.12
N ILE A 150 -0.86 15.32 -6.61
CA ILE A 150 -0.77 14.07 -5.82
C ILE A 150 0.68 13.82 -5.42
N HIS A 151 1.60 13.85 -6.37
CA HIS A 151 3.02 13.59 -6.11
C HIS A 151 3.63 14.62 -5.14
N ALA A 152 3.32 15.91 -5.31
CA ALA A 152 3.76 16.97 -4.43
C ALA A 152 3.25 16.76 -3.00
N TYR A 153 2.00 16.33 -2.85
CA TYR A 153 1.43 16.05 -1.53
C TYR A 153 2.11 14.85 -0.87
N LEU A 154 2.25 13.74 -1.57
CA LEU A 154 2.84 12.52 -1.03
C LEU A 154 4.30 12.71 -0.60
N PHE A 155 5.08 13.43 -1.40
CA PHE A 155 6.54 13.48 -1.27
C PHE A 155 7.10 14.87 -0.87
N GLY A 156 6.24 15.87 -0.69
CA GLY A 156 6.63 17.20 -0.21
C GLY A 156 7.35 17.13 1.14
N GLY A 157 8.55 17.71 1.22
CA GLY A 157 9.43 17.61 2.39
C GLY A 157 10.15 16.25 2.54
N LEU A 158 9.95 15.31 1.61
CA LEU A 158 10.67 14.02 1.57
C LEU A 158 11.63 13.97 0.37
N TYR A 159 11.22 14.54 -0.75
CA TYR A 159 12.06 14.75 -1.93
C TYR A 159 12.05 16.23 -2.32
N ASP A 160 13.19 16.76 -2.71
CA ASP A 160 13.35 18.13 -3.22
C ASP A 160 12.68 18.36 -4.59
N PHE A 161 12.46 17.27 -5.35
CA PHE A 161 11.76 17.25 -6.64
C PHE A 161 10.26 16.91 -6.55
N ALA A 162 9.66 16.89 -5.35
CA ALA A 162 8.25 16.54 -5.18
C ALA A 162 7.33 17.41 -6.07
N GLY A 163 6.49 16.76 -6.89
CA GLY A 163 5.61 17.43 -7.87
C GLY A 163 6.28 17.97 -9.13
N GLN A 164 7.60 17.84 -9.28
CA GLN A 164 8.34 18.36 -10.43
C GLN A 164 8.54 17.27 -11.48
N ILE A 165 8.21 17.60 -12.73
CA ILE A 165 8.49 16.73 -13.88
C ILE A 165 10.02 16.62 -14.05
N ARG A 166 10.50 15.39 -14.24
CA ARG A 166 11.93 15.12 -14.39
C ARG A 166 12.51 15.71 -15.68
N THR A 167 13.76 16.10 -15.61
CA THR A 167 14.55 16.60 -16.75
C THR A 167 15.67 15.63 -17.15
N VAL A 168 15.71 14.44 -16.53
CA VAL A 168 16.72 13.40 -16.76
C VAL A 168 16.07 12.12 -17.29
N ASN A 169 16.82 11.36 -18.09
CA ASN A 169 16.39 10.04 -18.53
C ASN A 169 16.47 9.06 -17.36
N ILE A 170 15.50 8.18 -17.27
CA ILE A 170 15.46 7.12 -16.27
C ILE A 170 15.12 5.77 -16.91
N ALA A 171 15.61 4.71 -16.30
CA ALA A 171 15.34 3.33 -16.67
C ALA A 171 15.17 2.49 -15.41
N LYS A 172 14.36 1.42 -15.47
CA LYS A 172 14.20 0.45 -14.39
C LYS A 172 14.14 -0.97 -14.97
N ALA A 173 14.91 -1.90 -14.41
CA ALA A 173 14.94 -3.30 -14.82
C ALA A 173 15.15 -3.51 -16.35
N GLY A 174 16.00 -2.68 -16.96
CA GLY A 174 16.27 -2.73 -18.40
C GLY A 174 15.25 -2.04 -19.32
N PHE A 175 14.15 -1.54 -18.75
CA PHE A 175 13.16 -0.76 -19.51
C PHE A 175 13.49 0.74 -19.44
N GLN A 176 13.60 1.38 -20.64
CA GLN A 176 13.79 2.82 -20.80
C GLN A 176 12.44 3.51 -20.87
N PHE A 177 12.14 4.38 -19.91
CA PHE A 177 10.95 5.24 -19.95
C PHE A 177 11.07 6.36 -20.98
N ALA A 178 10.01 7.12 -21.19
CA ALA A 178 10.02 8.24 -22.13
C ALA A 178 11.25 9.13 -21.93
N MET A 179 11.93 9.47 -23.03
CA MET A 179 13.13 10.32 -22.97
C MET A 179 12.74 11.72 -22.50
N ALA A 180 13.55 12.30 -21.60
CA ALA A 180 13.27 13.59 -20.99
C ALA A 180 12.99 14.71 -21.99
N GLN A 181 13.71 14.72 -23.12
CA GLN A 181 13.51 15.72 -24.18
C GLN A 181 12.14 15.66 -24.87
N TYR A 182 11.43 14.51 -24.80
CA TYR A 182 10.10 14.33 -25.39
C TYR A 182 9.00 14.25 -24.33
N LEU A 183 9.35 14.31 -23.05
CA LEU A 183 8.44 14.03 -21.95
C LEU A 183 7.27 15.02 -21.91
N GLU A 184 7.49 16.30 -22.14
CA GLU A 184 6.44 17.32 -22.18
C GLU A 184 5.40 17.01 -23.26
N GLN A 185 5.87 16.66 -24.48
CA GLN A 185 4.98 16.29 -25.57
C GLN A 185 4.23 14.99 -25.27
N THR A 186 4.91 13.99 -24.69
CA THR A 186 4.30 12.73 -24.26
C THR A 186 3.18 12.98 -23.24
N LEU A 187 3.44 13.76 -22.22
CA LEU A 187 2.46 14.11 -21.18
C LEU A 187 1.26 14.86 -21.75
N THR A 188 1.49 15.80 -22.69
CA THR A 188 0.42 16.51 -23.40
C THR A 188 -0.48 15.53 -24.18
N ASN A 189 0.11 14.52 -24.82
CA ASN A 189 -0.64 13.50 -25.55
C ASN A 189 -1.45 12.61 -24.58
N VAL A 190 -0.84 12.17 -23.50
CA VAL A 190 -1.54 11.36 -22.47
C VAL A 190 -2.71 12.14 -21.87
N GLU A 191 -2.55 13.42 -21.57
CA GLU A 191 -3.61 14.24 -21.00
C GLU A 191 -4.85 14.29 -21.90
N ARG A 192 -4.66 14.29 -23.23
CA ARG A 192 -5.75 14.34 -24.22
C ARG A 192 -6.43 12.99 -24.48
N MET A 193 -5.90 11.89 -23.95
CA MET A 193 -6.51 10.57 -24.13
C MET A 193 -7.92 10.52 -23.51
N PRO A 194 -8.86 9.78 -24.14
CA PRO A 194 -10.24 9.69 -23.67
C PRO A 194 -10.35 8.97 -22.31
N GLU A 195 -11.40 9.32 -21.56
CA GLU A 195 -11.71 8.78 -20.22
C GLU A 195 -13.16 8.26 -20.14
N ASP A 196 -13.80 7.97 -21.26
CA ASP A 196 -15.21 7.63 -21.37
C ASP A 196 -15.52 6.14 -21.15
N SER A 197 -14.49 5.29 -21.11
CA SER A 197 -14.62 3.86 -20.85
C SER A 197 -13.48 3.35 -19.97
N PHE A 198 -13.69 2.19 -19.36
CA PHE A 198 -12.64 1.52 -18.58
C PHE A 198 -11.40 1.27 -19.44
N GLU A 199 -11.58 0.78 -20.67
CA GLU A 199 -10.50 0.50 -21.61
C GLU A 199 -9.64 1.73 -21.87
N ASN A 200 -10.29 2.86 -22.18
CA ASN A 200 -9.61 4.11 -22.47
C ASN A 200 -8.88 4.68 -21.24
N ILE A 201 -9.47 4.55 -20.07
CA ILE A 201 -8.84 4.97 -18.80
C ILE A 201 -7.60 4.12 -18.51
N ILE A 202 -7.66 2.78 -18.72
CA ILE A 202 -6.49 1.93 -18.50
C ILE A 202 -5.41 2.19 -19.58
N ASP A 203 -5.77 2.44 -20.83
CA ASP A 203 -4.79 2.85 -21.85
C ASP A 203 -4.07 4.14 -21.44
N LYS A 204 -4.82 5.13 -20.97
CA LYS A 204 -4.26 6.38 -20.44
C LYS A 204 -3.34 6.16 -19.24
N TYR A 205 -3.71 5.26 -18.35
CA TYR A 205 -2.88 4.86 -17.20
C TYR A 205 -1.57 4.18 -17.63
N VAL A 206 -1.63 3.28 -18.60
CA VAL A 206 -0.45 2.61 -19.17
C VAL A 206 0.50 3.63 -19.79
N GLU A 207 -0.01 4.53 -20.63
CA GLU A 207 0.79 5.58 -21.26
C GLU A 207 1.42 6.53 -20.22
N MET A 208 0.70 6.86 -19.16
CA MET A 208 1.27 7.66 -18.05
C MET A 208 2.40 6.89 -17.33
N ASN A 209 2.25 5.57 -17.16
CA ASN A 209 3.31 4.74 -16.58
C ASN A 209 4.54 4.65 -17.50
N VAL A 210 4.36 4.62 -18.83
CA VAL A 210 5.45 4.68 -19.81
C VAL A 210 6.13 6.05 -19.81
N ALA A 211 5.35 7.12 -19.67
CA ALA A 211 5.88 8.49 -19.52
C ALA A 211 6.76 8.61 -18.29
N HIS A 212 6.34 8.05 -17.16
CA HIS A 212 7.09 8.01 -15.90
C HIS A 212 7.63 9.39 -15.51
N PRO A 213 6.74 10.36 -15.21
CA PRO A 213 7.11 11.78 -15.19
C PRO A 213 8.01 12.22 -14.04
N PHE A 214 8.13 11.46 -12.97
CA PHE A 214 8.93 11.83 -11.80
C PHE A 214 10.21 10.99 -11.69
N ARG A 215 11.18 11.47 -10.91
CA ARG A 215 12.42 10.71 -10.63
C ARG A 215 12.17 9.46 -9.78
N GLU A 216 11.22 9.53 -8.85
CA GLU A 216 10.81 8.45 -7.96
C GLU A 216 9.33 8.65 -7.57
N GLY A 217 8.64 7.61 -7.07
CA GLY A 217 7.26 7.71 -6.58
C GLY A 217 6.16 7.66 -7.64
N ASN A 218 6.51 7.38 -8.90
CA ASN A 218 5.55 7.34 -10.01
C ASN A 218 4.41 6.36 -9.76
N GLY A 219 4.70 5.12 -9.44
CA GLY A 219 3.68 4.09 -9.24
C GLY A 219 2.69 4.46 -8.14
N ARG A 220 3.17 4.96 -7.00
CA ARG A 220 2.34 5.38 -5.86
C ARG A 220 1.40 6.53 -6.23
N ALA A 221 1.90 7.52 -6.97
CA ALA A 221 1.09 8.66 -7.40
C ALA A 221 0.12 8.30 -8.53
N THR A 222 0.55 7.50 -9.52
CA THR A 222 -0.28 7.16 -10.69
C THR A 222 -1.42 6.20 -10.34
N ARG A 223 -1.28 5.32 -9.34
CA ARG A 223 -2.40 4.47 -8.87
C ARG A 223 -3.49 5.30 -8.21
N ILE A 224 -3.16 6.30 -7.39
CA ILE A 224 -4.15 7.24 -6.85
C ILE A 224 -4.82 8.04 -7.98
N TRP A 225 -4.03 8.52 -8.93
CA TRP A 225 -4.54 9.26 -10.10
C TRP A 225 -5.51 8.42 -10.93
N LEU A 226 -5.21 7.13 -11.17
CA LEU A 226 -6.11 6.18 -11.83
C LEU A 226 -7.43 6.04 -11.08
N ASP A 227 -7.39 5.80 -9.76
CA ASP A 227 -8.59 5.62 -8.96
C ASP A 227 -9.48 6.88 -8.96
N LEU A 228 -8.89 8.08 -8.98
CA LEU A 228 -9.65 9.32 -9.10
C LEU A 228 -10.34 9.46 -10.47
N ILE A 229 -9.69 9.06 -11.57
CA ILE A 229 -10.28 9.07 -12.91
C ILE A 229 -11.44 8.07 -12.99
N LEU A 230 -11.24 6.84 -12.52
CA LEU A 230 -12.27 5.80 -12.47
C LEU A 230 -13.46 6.24 -11.61
N LYS A 231 -13.20 6.85 -10.46
CA LYS A 231 -14.24 7.36 -9.57
C LYS A 231 -15.07 8.45 -10.24
N LYS A 232 -14.43 9.42 -10.89
CA LYS A 232 -15.08 10.54 -11.56
C LYS A 232 -15.96 10.07 -12.73
N ASN A 233 -15.41 9.23 -13.60
CA ASN A 233 -16.06 8.92 -14.88
C ASN A 233 -16.94 7.67 -14.84
N LEU A 234 -16.60 6.66 -14.01
CA LEU A 234 -17.29 5.38 -13.99
C LEU A 234 -17.95 5.04 -12.65
N GLN A 235 -17.78 5.87 -11.62
CA GLN A 235 -18.21 5.56 -10.25
C GLN A 235 -17.69 4.19 -9.77
N ARG A 236 -16.41 3.92 -10.07
CA ARG A 236 -15.68 2.71 -9.69
C ARG A 236 -14.29 3.10 -9.19
N CYS A 237 -13.64 2.19 -8.47
CA CYS A 237 -12.20 2.24 -8.15
C CYS A 237 -11.63 0.82 -8.18
N ILE A 238 -10.32 0.70 -8.04
CA ILE A 238 -9.65 -0.60 -7.95
C ILE A 238 -9.57 -1.02 -6.49
N ASP A 239 -10.06 -2.21 -6.16
CA ASP A 239 -9.71 -2.87 -4.89
C ASP A 239 -8.32 -3.52 -5.05
N TRP A 240 -7.28 -2.76 -4.75
CA TRP A 240 -5.89 -3.19 -4.91
C TRP A 240 -5.55 -4.41 -4.06
N SER A 241 -6.33 -4.71 -3.02
CA SER A 241 -6.15 -5.92 -2.22
C SER A 241 -6.50 -7.22 -2.97
N HIS A 242 -7.19 -7.11 -4.10
CA HIS A 242 -7.50 -8.21 -5.01
C HIS A 242 -6.55 -8.29 -6.22
N VAL A 243 -5.52 -7.46 -6.26
CA VAL A 243 -4.53 -7.44 -7.34
C VAL A 243 -3.21 -8.05 -6.84
N ASP A 244 -2.85 -9.21 -7.38
CA ASP A 244 -1.59 -9.88 -7.05
C ASP A 244 -0.39 -9.06 -7.55
N LYS A 245 0.59 -8.80 -6.68
CA LYS A 245 1.79 -7.99 -6.96
C LYS A 245 2.54 -8.48 -8.21
N ARG A 246 2.86 -9.76 -8.26
CA ARG A 246 3.66 -10.31 -9.35
C ARG A 246 2.91 -10.21 -10.68
N LYS A 247 1.62 -10.60 -10.70
CA LYS A 247 0.79 -10.48 -11.90
C LYS A 247 0.66 -9.04 -12.37
N TYR A 248 0.52 -8.10 -11.42
CA TYR A 248 0.44 -6.68 -11.73
C TYR A 248 1.73 -6.16 -12.37
N LEU A 249 2.89 -6.45 -11.78
CA LEU A 249 4.18 -6.00 -12.30
C LEU A 249 4.48 -6.63 -13.68
N GLU A 250 4.18 -7.94 -13.85
CA GLU A 250 4.31 -8.62 -15.15
C GLU A 250 3.38 -8.02 -16.20
N ALA A 251 2.11 -7.75 -15.86
CA ALA A 251 1.13 -7.17 -16.76
C ALA A 251 1.51 -5.72 -17.15
N MET A 252 2.00 -4.92 -16.20
CA MET A 252 2.50 -3.56 -16.46
C MET A 252 3.73 -3.57 -17.38
N THR A 253 4.65 -4.51 -17.20
CA THR A 253 5.81 -4.66 -18.08
C THR A 253 5.40 -4.99 -19.52
N ARG A 254 4.40 -5.87 -19.69
CA ARG A 254 3.88 -6.28 -21.01
C ARG A 254 3.01 -5.19 -21.65
N SER A 255 2.38 -4.35 -20.85
CA SER A 255 1.38 -3.38 -21.31
C SER A 255 1.89 -2.37 -22.32
N VAL A 256 3.21 -2.15 -22.37
CA VAL A 256 3.88 -1.30 -23.38
C VAL A 256 3.63 -1.82 -24.81
N ALA A 257 3.56 -3.13 -24.99
CA ALA A 257 3.30 -3.75 -26.30
C ALA A 257 1.85 -4.22 -26.44
N ASP A 258 1.25 -4.70 -25.33
CA ASP A 258 -0.13 -5.21 -25.30
C ASP A 258 -0.76 -4.98 -23.91
N PRO A 259 -1.71 -4.04 -23.78
CA PRO A 259 -2.37 -3.72 -22.52
C PRO A 259 -3.45 -4.72 -22.09
N THR A 260 -3.72 -5.77 -22.85
CA THR A 260 -4.81 -6.72 -22.59
C THR A 260 -4.70 -7.32 -21.19
N SER A 261 -3.51 -7.81 -20.81
CA SER A 261 -3.31 -8.47 -19.50
C SER A 261 -3.56 -7.53 -18.31
N ILE A 262 -3.15 -6.28 -18.39
CA ILE A 262 -3.39 -5.31 -17.30
C ILE A 262 -4.86 -4.89 -17.24
N LYS A 263 -5.53 -4.73 -18.40
CA LYS A 263 -6.97 -4.45 -18.48
C LYS A 263 -7.77 -5.57 -17.83
N ASP A 264 -7.50 -6.81 -18.18
CA ASP A 264 -8.20 -7.97 -17.60
C ASP A 264 -7.97 -8.10 -16.10
N LEU A 265 -6.72 -7.94 -15.64
CA LEU A 265 -6.38 -7.99 -14.23
C LEU A 265 -7.13 -6.92 -13.42
N LEU A 266 -7.06 -5.66 -13.84
CA LEU A 266 -7.69 -4.55 -13.13
C LEU A 266 -9.23 -4.60 -13.22
N ARG A 267 -9.79 -5.12 -14.32
CA ARG A 267 -11.24 -5.32 -14.44
C ARG A 267 -11.79 -6.28 -13.38
N THR A 268 -11.05 -7.35 -13.05
CA THR A 268 -11.46 -8.28 -11.98
C THR A 268 -11.45 -7.67 -10.58
N ALA A 269 -10.71 -6.59 -10.39
CA ALA A 269 -10.57 -5.87 -9.13
C ALA A 269 -11.43 -4.60 -9.03
N LEU A 270 -12.25 -4.28 -10.06
CA LEU A 270 -13.15 -3.15 -10.02
C LEU A 270 -14.22 -3.30 -8.93
N THR A 271 -14.42 -2.23 -8.14
CA THR A 271 -15.42 -2.17 -7.10
C THR A 271 -16.22 -0.86 -7.15
N ASP A 272 -17.45 -0.87 -6.62
CA ASP A 272 -18.28 0.32 -6.41
C ASP A 272 -18.08 0.96 -5.03
N LYS A 273 -17.19 0.43 -4.22
CA LYS A 273 -16.87 0.93 -2.88
C LYS A 273 -16.03 2.21 -2.90
N ILE A 274 -16.41 3.18 -3.71
CA ILE A 274 -15.67 4.42 -3.99
C ILE A 274 -15.51 5.37 -2.78
N ASN A 275 -16.30 5.19 -1.73
CA ASN A 275 -16.23 5.96 -0.48
C ASN A 275 -15.98 5.07 0.74
N ASP A 276 -15.58 3.81 0.52
CA ASP A 276 -15.28 2.88 1.60
C ASP A 276 -13.85 3.08 2.09
N ARG A 277 -13.72 3.45 3.37
CA ARG A 277 -12.42 3.75 3.97
C ARG A 277 -11.50 2.55 4.02
N ASP A 278 -12.05 1.36 4.30
CA ASP A 278 -11.25 0.14 4.39
C ASP A 278 -10.65 -0.22 3.02
N THR A 279 -11.41 -0.01 1.93
CA THR A 279 -10.93 -0.17 0.55
C THR A 279 -9.78 0.79 0.25
N PHE A 280 -9.90 2.08 0.63
CA PHE A 280 -8.83 3.05 0.46
C PHE A 280 -7.57 2.72 1.22
N MET A 281 -7.70 2.44 2.52
CA MET A 281 -6.53 2.15 3.36
C MET A 281 -5.77 0.93 2.87
N LYS A 282 -6.48 -0.14 2.52
CA LYS A 282 -5.88 -1.31 1.89
C LYS A 282 -5.24 -0.97 0.55
N GLY A 283 -5.92 -0.19 -0.28
CA GLY A 283 -5.41 0.23 -1.58
C GLY A 283 -4.07 0.95 -1.48
N ILE A 284 -3.92 1.85 -0.51
CA ILE A 284 -2.66 2.54 -0.23
C ILE A 284 -1.59 1.52 0.20
N ASP A 285 -1.89 0.63 1.16
CA ASP A 285 -0.92 -0.34 1.65
C ASP A 285 -0.41 -1.27 0.54
N TYR A 286 -1.31 -1.79 -0.30
CA TYR A 286 -0.93 -2.60 -1.45
C TYR A 286 -0.16 -1.81 -2.50
N SER A 287 -0.52 -0.56 -2.75
CA SER A 287 0.22 0.33 -3.64
C SER A 287 1.68 0.51 -3.20
N TYR A 288 1.94 0.64 -1.91
CA TYR A 288 3.29 0.72 -1.37
C TYR A 288 4.00 -0.64 -1.37
N TYR A 289 3.27 -1.73 -1.14
CA TYR A 289 3.81 -3.08 -1.24
C TYR A 289 4.33 -3.42 -2.64
N TYR A 290 3.68 -2.94 -3.71
CA TYR A 290 4.16 -3.17 -5.09
C TYR A 290 5.52 -2.54 -5.37
N GLU A 291 5.92 -1.51 -4.64
CA GLU A 291 7.22 -0.85 -4.81
C GLU A 291 8.36 -1.49 -3.99
N GLN A 292 8.05 -2.42 -3.09
CA GLN A 292 9.08 -3.14 -2.34
C GLN A 292 9.84 -4.08 -3.28
N GLU A 293 11.16 -3.97 -3.29
CA GLU A 293 12.04 -4.92 -3.99
C GLU A 293 12.00 -6.30 -3.32
N GLU A 294 12.13 -7.35 -4.15
CA GLU A 294 12.17 -8.75 -3.68
C GLU A 294 13.47 -9.05 -2.90
#